data_2c51b24b2c4dca3371989707717aab2c
#
_entry.id   2c51b24b2c4dca3371989707717aab2c
#
_cell.length_a   1.000
_cell.length_b   1.000
_cell.length_c   1.000
_cell.angle_alpha   90.00
_cell.angle_beta   90.00
_cell.angle_gamma   90.00
#
_symmetry.space_group_name_H-M   'P 1'
#
loop_
_entity.id
_entity.type
_entity.pdbx_description
1 polymer ?
#
loop_
_entity_poly.entity_id
_entity_poly.type
_entity_poly.pdbx_seq_one_letter_code
_entity_poly.pdbx_strand_id
1 'polypeptide(L)'
;LEERDIATLSGGERRRLSIATILAQDPAVVLLDEPIDQLDPQHQLDVLRIFRRLADAGRTVVVSLHDIGLAARFADSALLLFGDGRWHCGACDEALNERSIGELYGIAVRELRWEHGRTFVAA
;
A
#
# COMPACT_ATOMS: atom_id res chain seq x y z
N LEU A 1 21.35 -11.24 15.23
CA LEU A 1 20.56 -9.98 15.21
C LEU A 1 20.34 -9.41 16.61
N GLU A 2 20.28 -10.24 17.64
CA GLU A 2 20.00 -9.81 19.04
C GLU A 2 21.08 -8.91 19.63
N GLU A 3 22.31 -8.96 19.12
CA GLU A 3 23.46 -8.18 19.64
C GLU A 3 23.87 -7.00 18.73
N ARG A 4 23.12 -6.74 17.63
CA ARG A 4 23.43 -5.64 16.73
C ARG A 4 22.72 -4.35 17.12
N ASP A 5 23.47 -3.27 17.22
CA ASP A 5 22.91 -1.93 17.38
C ASP A 5 22.01 -1.59 16.20
N ILE A 6 20.81 -1.07 16.47
CA ILE A 6 19.80 -0.64 15.47
C ILE A 6 20.42 0.33 14.46
N ALA A 7 21.39 1.14 14.90
CA ALA A 7 22.11 2.09 14.03
C ALA A 7 22.93 1.40 12.93
N THR A 8 23.30 0.13 13.10
CA THR A 8 24.12 -0.64 12.14
C THR A 8 23.31 -1.44 11.12
N LEU A 9 21.97 -1.42 11.25
CA LEU A 9 21.07 -2.15 10.35
C LEU A 9 20.97 -1.47 8.99
N SER A 10 20.91 -2.27 7.93
CA SER A 10 20.55 -1.80 6.58
C SER A 10 19.12 -1.25 6.55
N GLY A 11 18.79 -0.45 5.53
CA GLY A 11 17.43 0.08 5.37
C GLY A 11 16.36 -1.02 5.36
N GLY A 12 16.62 -2.14 4.67
CA GLY A 12 15.71 -3.29 4.64
C GLY A 12 15.59 -4.00 5.99
N GLU A 13 16.68 -4.12 6.74
CA GLU A 13 16.65 -4.71 8.09
C GLU A 13 15.86 -3.83 9.07
N ARG A 14 16.04 -2.50 9.01
CA ARG A 14 15.24 -1.55 9.82
C ARG A 14 13.76 -1.65 9.50
N ARG A 15 13.41 -1.75 8.21
CA ARG A 15 12.02 -1.90 7.78
C ARG A 15 11.40 -3.19 8.32
N ARG A 16 12.11 -4.32 8.23
CA ARG A 16 11.66 -5.59 8.81
C ARG A 16 11.52 -5.52 10.32
N LEU A 17 12.44 -4.87 11.01
CA LEU A 17 12.35 -4.64 12.46
C LEU A 17 11.12 -3.81 12.82
N SER A 18 10.84 -2.73 12.09
CA SER A 18 9.65 -1.90 12.30
C SER A 18 8.36 -2.70 12.12
N ILE A 19 8.28 -3.53 11.08
CA ILE A 19 7.13 -4.42 10.86
C ILE A 19 6.98 -5.42 12.00
N ALA A 20 8.09 -6.06 12.43
CA ALA A 20 8.07 -7.01 13.55
C ALA A 20 7.61 -6.33 14.85
N THR A 21 8.01 -5.07 15.08
CA THR A 21 7.56 -4.28 16.24
C THR A 21 6.05 -4.05 16.21
N ILE A 22 5.49 -3.66 15.05
CA ILE A 22 4.05 -3.48 14.87
C ILE A 22 3.31 -4.79 15.14
N LEU A 23 3.80 -5.91 14.60
CA LEU A 23 3.19 -7.22 14.82
C LEU A 23 3.22 -7.63 16.31
N ALA A 24 4.31 -7.34 16.99
CA ALA A 24 4.46 -7.65 18.43
C ALA A 24 3.54 -6.80 19.33
N GLN A 25 3.25 -5.56 18.94
CA GLN A 25 2.32 -4.68 19.64
C GLN A 25 0.85 -5.07 19.44
N ASP A 26 0.55 -5.81 18.39
CA ASP A 26 -0.82 -6.25 17.99
C ASP A 26 -1.88 -5.13 18.07
N PRO A 27 -1.69 -3.97 17.43
CA PRO A 27 -2.60 -2.84 17.54
C PRO A 27 -3.91 -3.10 16.80
N ALA A 28 -5.01 -2.48 17.26
CA ALA A 28 -6.29 -2.54 16.57
C ALA A 28 -6.27 -1.76 15.23
N VAL A 29 -5.47 -0.69 15.16
CA VAL A 29 -5.31 0.19 13.99
C VAL A 29 -3.84 0.35 13.67
N VAL A 30 -3.47 0.12 12.41
CA VAL A 30 -2.12 0.28 11.88
C VAL A 30 -2.13 1.38 10.82
N LEU A 31 -1.28 2.40 10.99
CA LEU A 31 -1.07 3.47 10.02
C LEU A 31 0.35 3.35 9.46
N LEU A 32 0.47 3.28 8.15
CA LEU A 32 1.73 3.07 7.44
C LEU A 32 1.90 4.11 6.34
N ASP A 33 3.00 4.82 6.39
CA ASP A 33 3.35 5.76 5.33
C ASP A 33 4.43 5.14 4.44
N GLU A 34 4.06 4.91 3.16
CA GLU A 34 4.92 4.35 2.11
C GLU A 34 5.72 3.11 2.57
N PRO A 35 5.08 2.08 3.14
CA PRO A 35 5.79 0.98 3.81
C PRO A 35 6.62 0.10 2.87
N ILE A 36 6.37 0.17 1.57
CA ILE A 36 7.02 -0.66 0.54
C ILE A 36 8.02 0.09 -0.33
N ASP A 37 8.20 1.39 -0.11
CA ASP A 37 9.14 2.20 -0.86
C ASP A 37 10.58 1.67 -0.70
N GLN A 38 11.35 1.72 -1.78
CA GLN A 38 12.73 1.24 -1.86
C GLN A 38 12.92 -0.27 -1.60
N LEU A 39 11.85 -1.04 -1.57
CA LEU A 39 11.91 -2.50 -1.57
C LEU A 39 11.85 -3.05 -2.99
N ASP A 40 12.54 -4.15 -3.23
CA ASP A 40 12.36 -4.89 -4.47
C ASP A 40 10.94 -5.52 -4.55
N PRO A 41 10.46 -5.87 -5.76
CA PRO A 41 9.09 -6.35 -5.95
C PRO A 41 8.72 -7.55 -5.08
N GLN A 42 9.64 -8.47 -4.81
CA GLN A 42 9.36 -9.63 -3.97
C GLN A 42 9.09 -9.20 -2.52
N HIS A 43 9.93 -8.35 -1.96
CA HIS A 43 9.76 -7.85 -0.60
C HIS A 43 8.54 -6.93 -0.46
N GLN A 44 8.20 -6.13 -1.49
CA GLN A 44 6.94 -5.35 -1.51
C GLN A 44 5.73 -6.25 -1.32
N LEU A 45 5.65 -7.35 -2.09
CA LEU A 45 4.54 -8.30 -2.00
C LEU A 45 4.48 -8.98 -0.63
N ASP A 46 5.62 -9.37 -0.06
CA ASP A 46 5.67 -10.02 1.24
C ASP A 46 5.18 -9.10 2.36
N VAL A 47 5.56 -7.81 2.34
CA VAL A 47 5.09 -6.80 3.28
C VAL A 47 3.58 -6.59 3.15
N LEU A 48 3.07 -6.41 1.93
CA LEU A 48 1.63 -6.21 1.72
C LEU A 48 0.81 -7.43 2.11
N ARG A 49 1.31 -8.64 1.89
CA ARG A 49 0.66 -9.88 2.37
C ARG A 49 0.58 -9.95 3.90
N ILE A 50 1.59 -9.48 4.60
CA ILE A 50 1.56 -9.40 6.08
C ILE A 50 0.42 -8.49 6.51
N PHE A 51 0.34 -7.27 5.96
CA PHE A 51 -0.71 -6.32 6.32
C PHE A 51 -2.10 -6.77 5.86
N ARG A 52 -2.21 -7.45 4.72
CA ARG A 52 -3.48 -8.06 4.30
C ARG A 52 -3.96 -9.09 5.33
N ARG A 53 -3.09 -9.96 5.82
CA ARG A 53 -3.45 -10.93 6.88
C ARG A 53 -3.90 -10.26 8.18
N LEU A 54 -3.31 -9.12 8.56
CA LEU A 54 -3.77 -8.35 9.71
C LEU A 54 -5.19 -7.82 9.50
N ALA A 55 -5.48 -7.28 8.31
CA ALA A 55 -6.81 -6.81 7.97
C ALA A 55 -7.84 -7.96 7.96
N ASP A 56 -7.49 -9.10 7.38
CA ASP A 56 -8.34 -10.30 7.36
C ASP A 56 -8.61 -10.85 8.78
N ALA A 57 -7.68 -10.62 9.72
CA ALA A 57 -7.83 -10.94 11.14
C ALA A 57 -8.63 -9.88 11.94
N GLY A 58 -9.22 -8.89 11.26
CA GLY A 58 -10.08 -7.88 11.88
C GLY A 58 -9.38 -6.61 12.34
N ARG A 59 -8.10 -6.40 11.97
CA ARG A 59 -7.40 -5.15 12.24
C ARG A 59 -7.74 -4.11 11.17
N THR A 60 -7.72 -2.83 11.54
CA THR A 60 -7.80 -1.75 10.56
C THR A 60 -6.39 -1.39 10.10
N VAL A 61 -6.14 -1.49 8.80
CA VAL A 61 -4.84 -1.14 8.20
C VAL A 61 -5.05 0.00 7.21
N VAL A 62 -4.37 1.12 7.45
CA VAL A 62 -4.33 2.26 6.53
C VAL A 62 -2.90 2.41 6.03
N VAL A 63 -2.74 2.44 4.71
CA VAL A 63 -1.43 2.49 4.08
C VAL A 63 -1.42 3.48 2.93
N SER A 64 -0.41 4.35 2.86
CA SER A 64 -0.16 5.16 1.66
C SER A 64 0.67 4.36 0.66
N LEU A 65 0.25 4.37 -0.60
CA LEU A 65 0.91 3.66 -1.71
C LEU A 65 0.95 4.54 -2.94
N HIS A 66 2.05 4.49 -3.69
CA HIS A 66 2.17 5.11 -5.01
C HIS A 66 1.76 4.16 -6.14
N ASP A 67 1.91 2.85 -5.95
CA ASP A 67 1.54 1.84 -6.94
C ASP A 67 0.04 1.53 -6.88
N ILE A 68 -0.70 2.02 -7.88
CA ILE A 68 -2.15 1.83 -8.00
C ILE A 68 -2.52 0.35 -8.22
N GLY A 69 -1.68 -0.40 -8.93
CA GLY A 69 -1.90 -1.83 -9.16
C GLY A 69 -1.81 -2.64 -7.87
N LEU A 70 -0.84 -2.32 -7.01
CA LEU A 70 -0.72 -2.91 -5.67
C LEU A 70 -1.88 -2.47 -4.77
N ALA A 71 -2.28 -1.20 -4.80
CA ALA A 71 -3.46 -0.72 -4.08
C ALA A 71 -4.72 -1.49 -4.51
N ALA A 72 -4.98 -1.59 -5.81
CA ALA A 72 -6.12 -2.32 -6.36
C ALA A 72 -6.14 -3.81 -6.00
N ARG A 73 -4.96 -4.41 -5.78
CA ARG A 73 -4.82 -5.83 -5.45
C ARG A 73 -5.01 -6.13 -3.96
N PHE A 74 -4.56 -5.25 -3.08
CA PHE A 74 -4.44 -5.53 -1.65
C PHE A 74 -5.46 -4.81 -0.78
N ALA A 75 -6.01 -3.66 -1.23
CA ALA A 75 -6.91 -2.86 -0.42
C ALA A 75 -8.39 -3.18 -0.67
N ASP A 76 -9.22 -3.06 0.36
CA ASP A 76 -10.66 -3.15 0.27
C ASP A 76 -11.27 -1.81 -0.18
N SER A 77 -10.72 -0.70 0.33
CA SER A 77 -11.17 0.66 0.03
C SER A 77 -9.97 1.55 -0.30
N ALA A 78 -10.20 2.59 -1.08
CA ALA A 78 -9.20 3.57 -1.43
C ALA A 78 -9.67 4.98 -1.08
N LEU A 79 -8.75 5.80 -0.56
CA LEU A 79 -8.90 7.24 -0.39
C LEU A 79 -7.96 7.94 -1.37
N LEU A 80 -8.51 8.69 -2.31
CA LEU A 80 -7.79 9.52 -3.25
C LEU A 80 -7.76 10.95 -2.73
N LEU A 81 -6.58 11.53 -2.64
CA LEU A 81 -6.36 12.92 -2.23
C LEU A 81 -5.88 13.72 -3.43
N PHE A 82 -6.68 14.68 -3.90
CA PHE A 82 -6.36 15.54 -5.03
C PHE A 82 -5.61 16.78 -4.56
N GLY A 83 -4.69 17.29 -5.38
CA GLY A 83 -3.85 18.43 -5.04
C GLY A 83 -4.62 19.75 -4.82
N ASP A 84 -5.89 19.83 -5.18
CA ASP A 84 -6.80 20.98 -5.00
C ASP A 84 -7.64 20.91 -3.71
N GLY A 85 -7.35 19.94 -2.83
CA GLY A 85 -8.07 19.72 -1.58
C GLY A 85 -9.31 18.85 -1.68
N ARG A 86 -9.71 18.44 -2.89
CA ARG A 86 -10.78 17.42 -3.05
C ARG A 86 -10.27 16.05 -2.59
N TRP A 87 -11.19 15.21 -2.22
CA TRP A 87 -10.92 13.82 -1.90
C TRP A 87 -12.07 12.92 -2.38
N HIS A 88 -11.78 11.66 -2.60
CA HIS A 88 -12.75 10.63 -2.92
C HIS A 88 -12.41 9.35 -2.16
N CYS A 89 -13.39 8.77 -1.48
CA CYS A 89 -13.22 7.52 -0.75
C CYS A 89 -14.32 6.53 -1.15
N GLY A 90 -13.96 5.29 -1.35
CA GLY A 90 -14.91 4.24 -1.71
C GLY A 90 -14.27 2.88 -1.79
N ALA A 91 -15.08 1.86 -2.09
CA ALA A 91 -14.57 0.53 -2.40
C ALA A 91 -13.52 0.62 -3.53
N CYS A 92 -12.46 -0.18 -3.43
CA CYS A 92 -11.33 -0.10 -4.38
C CYS A 92 -11.78 -0.22 -5.83
N ASP A 93 -12.75 -1.10 -6.10
CA ASP A 93 -13.26 -1.33 -7.46
C ASP A 93 -14.03 -0.13 -8.04
N GLU A 94 -14.64 0.67 -7.19
CA GLU A 94 -15.37 1.88 -7.57
C GLU A 94 -14.47 3.12 -7.58
N ALA A 95 -13.62 3.28 -6.57
CA ALA A 95 -12.80 4.45 -6.40
C ALA A 95 -11.65 4.51 -7.41
N LEU A 96 -11.03 3.37 -7.73
CA LEU A 96 -9.92 3.28 -8.68
C LEU A 96 -10.46 2.96 -10.07
N ASN A 97 -10.61 3.98 -10.91
CA ASN A 97 -11.04 3.87 -12.31
C ASN A 97 -10.26 4.85 -13.20
N GLU A 98 -10.37 4.71 -14.52
CA GLU A 98 -9.63 5.55 -15.48
C GLU A 98 -9.84 7.05 -15.25
N ARG A 99 -11.07 7.45 -14.88
CA ARG A 99 -11.41 8.86 -14.64
C ARG A 99 -10.73 9.37 -13.37
N SER A 100 -10.94 8.71 -12.24
CA SER A 100 -10.41 9.15 -10.94
C SER A 100 -8.87 9.15 -10.91
N ILE A 101 -8.25 8.13 -11.51
CA ILE A 101 -6.79 8.03 -11.60
C ILE A 101 -6.25 9.06 -12.62
N GLY A 102 -6.94 9.27 -13.73
CA GLY A 102 -6.60 10.32 -14.69
C GLY A 102 -6.65 11.72 -14.08
N GLU A 103 -7.69 12.03 -13.31
CA GLU A 103 -7.80 13.29 -12.57
C GLU A 103 -6.70 13.42 -11.50
N LEU A 104 -6.39 12.34 -10.77
CA LEU A 104 -5.38 12.34 -9.71
C LEU A 104 -3.98 12.70 -10.23
N TYR A 105 -3.61 12.14 -11.38
CA TYR A 105 -2.28 12.35 -11.97
C TYR A 105 -2.24 13.41 -13.08
N GLY A 106 -3.38 13.94 -13.50
CA GLY A 106 -3.47 14.93 -14.57
C GLY A 106 -3.09 14.38 -15.96
N ILE A 107 -3.29 13.09 -16.19
CA ILE A 107 -2.96 12.39 -17.45
C ILE A 107 -4.11 11.47 -17.88
N ALA A 108 -4.17 11.14 -19.17
CA ALA A 108 -5.05 10.07 -19.64
C ALA A 108 -4.47 8.71 -19.24
N VAL A 109 -5.32 7.84 -18.71
CA VAL A 109 -4.93 6.49 -18.29
C VAL A 109 -5.86 5.45 -18.88
N ARG A 110 -5.36 4.24 -19.04
CA ARG A 110 -6.11 3.04 -19.41
C ARG A 110 -5.99 1.99 -18.33
N GLU A 111 -7.11 1.36 -18.00
CA GLU A 111 -7.14 0.20 -17.12
C GLU A 111 -6.77 -1.06 -17.90
N LEU A 112 -5.80 -1.80 -17.40
CA LEU A 112 -5.44 -3.13 -17.88
C LEU A 112 -5.89 -4.16 -16.85
N ARG A 113 -6.66 -5.16 -17.28
CA ARG A 113 -7.18 -6.25 -16.44
C ARG A 113 -6.63 -7.59 -16.90
N TRP A 114 -6.38 -8.48 -15.94
CA TRP A 114 -6.05 -9.88 -16.16
C TRP A 114 -6.73 -10.75 -15.10
N GLU A 115 -6.61 -12.06 -15.22
CA GLU A 115 -7.33 -13.03 -14.34
C GLU A 115 -7.21 -12.74 -12.84
N HIS A 116 -6.06 -12.23 -12.38
CA HIS A 116 -5.77 -12.07 -10.95
C HIS A 116 -5.45 -10.63 -10.54
N GLY A 117 -5.79 -9.63 -11.35
CA GLY A 117 -5.51 -8.25 -11.00
C GLY A 117 -5.82 -7.23 -12.08
N ARG A 118 -5.53 -5.99 -11.75
CA ARG A 118 -5.64 -4.84 -12.65
C ARG A 118 -4.59 -3.79 -12.32
N THR A 119 -4.26 -2.98 -13.29
CA THR A 119 -3.40 -1.81 -13.12
C THR A 119 -3.84 -0.70 -14.08
N PHE A 120 -3.25 0.47 -13.91
CA PHE A 120 -3.52 1.64 -14.74
C PHE A 120 -2.21 2.10 -15.38
N VAL A 121 -2.24 2.34 -16.68
CA VAL A 121 -1.09 2.80 -17.46
C VAL A 121 -1.42 4.11 -18.17
N ALA A 122 -0.42 4.93 -18.43
CA ALA A 122 -0.58 6.12 -19.27
C ALA A 122 -1.08 5.73 -20.66
N ALA A 123 -2.10 6.42 -21.12
CA ALA A 123 -2.71 6.16 -22.44
C ALA A 123 -1.97 6.94 -23.54
#